data_8c5dd632549ebda04e3886ec858f29c3
#
_entry.id   8c5dd632549ebda04e3886ec858f29c3
#
_cell.length_a   1.000
_cell.length_b   1.000
_cell.length_c   1.000
_cell.angle_alpha   90.00
_cell.angle_beta   90.00
_cell.angle_gamma   90.00
#
_symmetry.space_group_name_H-M   'P 1'
#
loop_
_entity.id
_entity.type
_entity.pdbx_description
1 polymer ?
#
loop_
_entity_poly.entity_id
_entity_poly.type
_entity_poly.pdbx_seq_one_letter_code
_entity_poly.pdbx_strand_id
1 'polypeptide(L)'
;MSWLNFLRPKTPPPAEPEPAAYKLEDALKSQLAPVLRANDFKGSGRTYRRVTNRLIQIVNIQGSQWGNGFALNLGIQPLDLDWRLDGPSDPRALKEYDCMLRCRLSETDADQWWKHDSLETALAAVSDAARLCEIKALPMLDRQSGPEAPLWTLSPEALSAGRVEMEAFRWSTFSLARDLARLRRATGDLDTARAFAVIAMQSAKRRKGIFSAEEERDLVV
;
A
#
# COMPACT_ATOMS: atom_id res chain seq x y z
N MET A 1 64.30 -48.36 -14.04
CA MET A 1 62.82 -48.36 -14.01
C MET A 1 62.34 -47.18 -13.14
N SER A 2 61.78 -46.18 -13.79
CA SER A 2 61.51 -44.89 -13.14
C SER A 2 60.05 -44.83 -12.61
N TRP A 3 59.91 -44.59 -11.30
CA TRP A 3 58.62 -44.63 -10.58
C TRP A 3 58.00 -43.20 -10.45
N LEU A 4 58.29 -42.28 -11.36
CA LEU A 4 57.92 -40.86 -11.21
C LEU A 4 56.67 -40.37 -11.98
N ASN A 5 55.75 -41.29 -12.35
CA ASN A 5 54.60 -40.88 -13.19
C ASN A 5 53.23 -40.93 -12.51
N PHE A 6 53.12 -40.87 -11.16
CA PHE A 6 51.83 -41.03 -10.48
C PHE A 6 51.27 -39.78 -9.78
N LEU A 7 51.83 -38.61 -10.00
CA LEU A 7 51.33 -37.36 -9.38
C LEU A 7 51.01 -36.30 -10.45
N ARG A 8 50.12 -36.58 -11.38
CA ARG A 8 49.42 -35.50 -12.06
C ARG A 8 48.28 -35.05 -11.20
N PRO A 9 48.24 -33.77 -10.71
CA PRO A 9 47.08 -33.25 -10.04
C PRO A 9 45.90 -33.34 -11.04
N LYS A 10 44.80 -34.00 -10.63
CA LYS A 10 43.54 -33.94 -11.38
C LYS A 10 43.08 -32.48 -11.37
N THR A 11 43.07 -31.85 -12.54
CA THR A 11 42.43 -30.55 -12.71
C THR A 11 40.99 -30.68 -12.21
N PRO A 12 40.53 -29.87 -11.25
CA PRO A 12 39.16 -29.91 -10.82
C PRO A 12 38.26 -29.67 -12.07
N PRO A 13 37.10 -30.32 -12.15
CA PRO A 13 36.13 -30.05 -13.21
C PRO A 13 35.85 -28.53 -13.25
N PRO A 14 35.62 -27.97 -14.44
CA PRO A 14 35.22 -26.55 -14.52
C PRO A 14 34.01 -26.34 -13.62
N ALA A 15 34.08 -25.30 -12.78
CA ALA A 15 32.96 -24.92 -11.94
C ALA A 15 31.73 -24.75 -12.83
N GLU A 16 30.65 -25.41 -12.49
CA GLU A 16 29.36 -25.18 -13.17
C GLU A 16 29.08 -23.67 -13.08
N PRO A 17 28.64 -23.03 -14.19
CA PRO A 17 28.32 -21.61 -14.17
C PRO A 17 27.29 -21.38 -13.07
N GLU A 18 27.60 -20.48 -12.14
CA GLU A 18 26.65 -20.07 -11.12
C GLU A 18 25.34 -19.70 -11.81
N PRO A 19 24.18 -20.22 -11.37
CA PRO A 19 22.91 -19.90 -11.98
C PRO A 19 22.75 -18.38 -11.97
N ALA A 20 22.47 -17.81 -13.13
CA ALA A 20 22.29 -16.36 -13.28
C ALA A 20 21.35 -15.86 -12.20
N ALA A 21 21.80 -14.89 -11.40
CA ALA A 21 21.03 -14.35 -10.28
C ALA A 21 19.67 -13.87 -10.81
N TYR A 22 18.59 -14.56 -10.43
CA TYR A 22 17.24 -14.15 -10.81
C TYR A 22 16.88 -12.83 -10.17
N LYS A 23 16.02 -12.04 -10.83
CA LYS A 23 15.52 -10.78 -10.31
C LYS A 23 14.01 -10.89 -10.10
N LEU A 24 13.56 -10.58 -8.89
CA LEU A 24 12.13 -10.50 -8.57
C LEU A 24 11.39 -9.57 -9.55
N GLU A 25 12.05 -8.50 -9.97
CA GLU A 25 11.53 -7.49 -10.90
C GLU A 25 11.09 -8.10 -12.23
N ASP A 26 11.75 -9.14 -12.73
CA ASP A 26 11.37 -9.80 -13.99
C ASP A 26 10.06 -10.59 -13.81
N ALA A 27 9.89 -11.29 -12.69
CA ALA A 27 8.64 -11.96 -12.35
C ALA A 27 7.49 -10.96 -12.15
N LEU A 28 7.73 -9.85 -11.43
CA LEU A 28 6.75 -8.77 -11.26
C LEU A 28 6.33 -8.17 -12.60
N LYS A 29 7.29 -7.94 -13.50
CA LYS A 29 7.04 -7.38 -14.83
C LYS A 29 6.25 -8.34 -15.73
N SER A 30 6.49 -9.64 -15.62
CA SER A 30 5.83 -10.65 -16.46
C SER A 30 4.44 -11.04 -16.01
N GLN A 31 4.13 -10.98 -14.70
CA GLN A 31 2.89 -11.51 -14.14
C GLN A 31 2.01 -10.46 -13.45
N LEU A 32 2.54 -9.66 -12.53
CA LEU A 32 1.74 -8.69 -11.78
C LEU A 32 1.48 -7.40 -12.58
N ALA A 33 2.49 -6.90 -13.29
CA ALA A 33 2.35 -5.66 -14.05
C ALA A 33 1.28 -5.71 -15.13
N PRO A 34 1.08 -6.82 -15.89
CA PRO A 34 -0.01 -6.92 -16.85
C PRO A 34 -1.39 -6.81 -16.19
N VAL A 35 -1.59 -7.48 -15.06
CA VAL A 35 -2.84 -7.41 -14.27
C VAL A 35 -3.16 -5.97 -13.87
N LEU A 36 -2.18 -5.26 -13.30
CA LEU A 36 -2.36 -3.89 -12.87
C LEU A 36 -2.63 -2.95 -14.06
N ARG A 37 -1.92 -3.11 -15.17
CA ARG A 37 -2.12 -2.29 -16.38
C ARG A 37 -3.47 -2.51 -17.05
N ALA A 38 -3.96 -3.76 -17.07
CA ALA A 38 -5.30 -4.09 -17.58
C ALA A 38 -6.42 -3.42 -16.76
N ASN A 39 -6.10 -2.97 -15.53
CA ASN A 39 -7.00 -2.26 -14.62
C ASN A 39 -6.60 -0.78 -14.44
N ASP A 40 -6.04 -0.16 -15.47
CA ASP A 40 -5.69 1.27 -15.56
C ASP A 40 -4.61 1.76 -14.61
N PHE A 41 -3.90 0.88 -13.92
CA PHE A 41 -2.75 1.27 -13.12
C PHE A 41 -1.55 1.60 -14.00
N LYS A 42 -0.95 2.76 -13.77
CA LYS A 42 0.28 3.21 -14.41
C LYS A 42 1.44 3.16 -13.44
N GLY A 43 2.61 2.76 -13.92
CA GLY A 43 3.81 2.67 -13.10
C GLY A 43 4.76 1.60 -13.59
N SER A 44 5.85 1.45 -12.88
CA SER A 44 6.88 0.44 -13.15
C SER A 44 7.61 0.07 -11.86
N GLY A 45 8.34 -1.05 -11.91
CA GLY A 45 9.07 -1.53 -10.74
C GLY A 45 8.12 -1.91 -9.61
N ARG A 46 8.15 -1.15 -8.51
CA ARG A 46 7.46 -1.52 -7.26
C ARG A 46 6.28 -0.62 -6.89
N THR A 47 5.88 0.32 -7.73
CA THR A 47 4.76 1.21 -7.40
C THR A 47 3.91 1.50 -8.62
N TYR A 48 2.64 1.18 -8.50
CA TYR A 48 1.63 1.40 -9.53
C TYR A 48 0.52 2.28 -8.96
N ARG A 49 0.00 3.21 -9.78
CA ARG A 49 -1.02 4.18 -9.39
C ARG A 49 -2.14 4.21 -10.42
N ARG A 50 -3.36 4.28 -9.93
CA ARG A 50 -4.55 4.53 -10.74
C ARG A 50 -5.23 5.79 -10.21
N VAL A 51 -5.45 6.77 -11.09
CA VAL A 51 -6.18 7.99 -10.77
C VAL A 51 -7.60 7.84 -11.29
N THR A 52 -8.56 7.94 -10.40
CA THR A 52 -10.00 8.00 -10.72
C THR A 52 -10.47 9.45 -10.62
N ASN A 53 -11.76 9.70 -10.78
CA ASN A 53 -12.32 11.05 -10.70
C ASN A 53 -12.05 11.75 -9.35
N ARG A 54 -11.91 11.00 -8.26
CA ARG A 54 -11.80 11.55 -6.90
C ARG A 54 -10.66 10.96 -6.07
N LEU A 55 -10.04 9.88 -6.53
CA LEU A 55 -9.06 9.12 -5.75
C LEU A 55 -7.78 8.84 -6.53
N ILE A 56 -6.69 8.78 -5.80
CA ILE A 56 -5.47 8.08 -6.23
C ILE A 56 -5.43 6.76 -5.47
N GLN A 57 -5.30 5.67 -6.21
CA GLN A 57 -5.15 4.33 -5.68
C GLN A 57 -3.75 3.83 -5.97
N ILE A 58 -3.13 3.20 -4.99
CA ILE A 58 -1.74 2.75 -5.09
C ILE A 58 -1.67 1.26 -4.77
N VAL A 59 -0.92 0.53 -5.60
CA VAL A 59 -0.41 -0.80 -5.30
C VAL A 59 1.11 -0.68 -5.23
N ASN A 60 1.66 -1.00 -4.06
CA ASN A 60 3.10 -0.97 -3.80
C ASN A 60 3.61 -2.36 -3.44
N ILE A 61 4.74 -2.74 -4.03
CA ILE A 61 5.45 -3.99 -3.76
C ILE A 61 6.59 -3.69 -2.79
N GLN A 62 6.40 -4.03 -1.53
CA GLN A 62 7.40 -3.87 -0.50
C GLN A 62 8.30 -5.10 -0.43
N GLY A 63 9.60 -4.92 -0.66
CA GLY A 63 10.59 -5.97 -0.41
C GLY A 63 10.85 -6.17 1.09
N SER A 64 11.13 -7.40 1.48
CA SER A 64 11.58 -7.71 2.85
C SER A 64 13.01 -7.21 3.06
N GLN A 65 13.28 -6.64 4.24
CA GLN A 65 14.62 -6.30 4.67
C GLN A 65 15.35 -7.49 5.32
N TRP A 66 14.63 -8.58 5.62
CA TRP A 66 15.14 -9.73 6.37
C TRP A 66 15.33 -10.98 5.50
N GLY A 67 15.22 -10.86 4.19
CA GLY A 67 15.42 -11.99 3.28
C GLY A 67 14.59 -11.88 2.01
N ASN A 68 14.57 -12.97 1.26
CA ASN A 68 13.88 -13.04 -0.02
C ASN A 68 12.37 -13.14 0.19
N GLY A 69 11.68 -12.02 0.07
CA GLY A 69 10.23 -11.96 0.15
C GLY A 69 9.70 -10.58 -0.18
N PHE A 70 8.42 -10.51 -0.50
CA PHE A 70 7.73 -9.25 -0.73
C PHE A 70 6.31 -9.29 -0.18
N ALA A 71 5.72 -8.13 -0.01
CA ALA A 71 4.33 -7.94 0.33
C ALA A 71 3.69 -6.92 -0.60
N LEU A 72 2.36 -6.97 -0.77
CA LEU A 72 1.60 -5.96 -1.49
C LEU A 72 0.92 -5.04 -0.48
N ASN A 73 1.18 -3.75 -0.61
CA ASN A 73 0.50 -2.71 0.16
C ASN A 73 -0.43 -1.93 -0.76
N LEU A 74 -1.62 -1.62 -0.25
CA LEU A 74 -2.62 -0.82 -0.95
C LEU A 74 -2.75 0.53 -0.26
N GLY A 75 -2.92 1.59 -1.05
CA GLY A 75 -3.16 2.93 -0.57
C GLY A 75 -4.29 3.61 -1.32
N ILE A 76 -5.07 4.42 -0.63
CA ILE A 76 -6.11 5.28 -1.20
C ILE A 76 -5.95 6.68 -0.65
N GLN A 77 -5.89 7.65 -1.56
CA GLN A 77 -5.82 9.06 -1.24
C GLN A 77 -6.88 9.84 -2.02
N PRO A 78 -7.77 10.60 -1.36
CA PRO A 78 -8.63 11.56 -2.04
C PRO A 78 -7.81 12.63 -2.76
N LEU A 79 -8.21 13.01 -3.97
CA LEU A 79 -7.57 14.06 -4.75
C LEU A 79 -7.73 15.44 -4.09
N ASP A 80 -8.87 15.65 -3.41
CA ASP A 80 -9.18 16.91 -2.74
C ASP A 80 -8.47 17.07 -1.38
N LEU A 81 -7.68 16.07 -0.96
CA LEU A 81 -6.96 16.10 0.30
C LEU A 81 -5.45 16.13 0.07
N ASP A 82 -4.84 17.30 0.34
CA ASP A 82 -3.40 17.43 0.33
C ASP A 82 -2.77 16.54 1.42
N TRP A 83 -1.79 15.74 1.02
CA TRP A 83 -1.02 14.89 1.94
C TRP A 83 0.32 15.54 2.36
N ARG A 84 0.67 16.68 1.73
CA ARG A 84 1.87 17.46 2.07
C ARG A 84 1.47 18.74 2.78
N LEU A 85 2.24 19.10 3.79
CA LEU A 85 2.03 20.34 4.55
C LEU A 85 2.66 21.55 3.84
N ASP A 86 3.59 21.33 2.91
CA ASP A 86 4.52 22.33 2.39
C ASP A 86 4.34 22.64 0.89
N GLY A 87 3.16 22.37 0.32
CA GLY A 87 2.82 22.79 -1.05
C GLY A 87 2.02 21.77 -1.86
N PRO A 88 1.74 22.10 -3.13
CA PRO A 88 0.90 21.28 -3.98
C PRO A 88 1.52 19.89 -4.17
N SER A 89 0.67 18.90 -4.03
CA SER A 89 1.05 17.49 -4.06
C SER A 89 1.04 16.97 -5.50
N ASP A 90 2.17 16.46 -6.01
CA ASP A 90 2.18 15.73 -7.29
C ASP A 90 1.66 14.31 -7.07
N PRO A 91 0.52 13.92 -7.67
CA PRO A 91 -0.01 12.57 -7.59
C PRO A 91 0.98 11.47 -7.95
N ARG A 92 1.98 11.77 -8.79
CA ARG A 92 3.03 10.81 -9.18
C ARG A 92 4.05 10.57 -8.09
N ALA A 93 4.23 11.53 -7.17
CA ALA A 93 5.16 11.44 -6.05
C ALA A 93 4.57 10.72 -4.83
N LEU A 94 3.22 10.61 -4.75
CA LEU A 94 2.53 9.99 -3.62
C LEU A 94 3.01 8.55 -3.39
N LYS A 95 3.35 8.26 -2.15
CA LYS A 95 3.70 6.91 -1.71
C LYS A 95 2.52 6.27 -0.99
N GLU A 96 2.50 4.95 -0.95
CA GLU A 96 1.44 4.22 -0.26
C GLU A 96 1.33 4.61 1.22
N TYR A 97 2.46 4.85 1.89
CA TYR A 97 2.49 5.22 3.30
C TYR A 97 2.01 6.66 3.59
N ASP A 98 1.91 7.51 2.59
CA ASP A 98 1.34 8.86 2.68
C ASP A 98 -0.19 8.87 2.52
N CYS A 99 -0.77 7.74 2.09
CA CYS A 99 -2.21 7.66 1.83
C CYS A 99 -3.04 7.69 3.10
N MET A 100 -4.23 8.31 3.00
CA MET A 100 -5.24 8.36 4.07
C MET A 100 -5.67 6.97 4.54
N LEU A 101 -5.95 6.07 3.60
CA LEU A 101 -6.31 4.69 3.88
C LEU A 101 -5.24 3.76 3.34
N ARG A 102 -4.81 2.81 4.16
CA ARG A 102 -3.77 1.84 3.82
C ARG A 102 -4.10 0.47 4.34
N CYS A 103 -3.74 -0.54 3.58
CA CYS A 103 -3.72 -1.91 4.08
C CYS A 103 -2.61 -2.73 3.43
N ARG A 104 -2.26 -3.84 4.06
CA ARG A 104 -1.49 -4.90 3.42
C ARG A 104 -2.45 -5.91 2.83
N LEU A 105 -2.24 -6.25 1.56
CA LEU A 105 -3.04 -7.29 0.93
C LEU A 105 -2.68 -8.63 1.56
N SER A 106 -3.71 -9.33 2.00
CA SER A 106 -3.60 -10.65 2.58
C SER A 106 -4.83 -11.48 2.22
N GLU A 107 -4.67 -12.77 2.09
CA GLU A 107 -5.80 -13.69 1.91
C GLU A 107 -6.62 -13.79 3.19
N THR A 108 -5.94 -13.72 4.34
CA THR A 108 -6.51 -13.75 5.70
C THR A 108 -6.28 -12.40 6.39
N ASP A 109 -6.60 -12.31 7.68
CA ASP A 109 -6.29 -11.12 8.51
C ASP A 109 -4.82 -11.09 8.99
N ALA A 110 -4.05 -12.14 8.71
CA ALA A 110 -2.63 -12.22 9.06
C ALA A 110 -1.76 -11.44 8.09
N ASP A 111 -0.58 -11.02 8.55
CA ASP A 111 0.40 -10.32 7.73
C ASP A 111 1.00 -11.28 6.68
N GLN A 112 0.74 -11.03 5.41
CA GLN A 112 1.15 -11.91 4.31
C GLN A 112 2.44 -11.43 3.65
N TRP A 113 3.40 -12.36 3.54
CA TRP A 113 4.64 -12.21 2.84
C TRP A 113 4.82 -13.37 1.85
N TRP A 114 5.00 -13.05 0.57
CA TRP A 114 5.36 -14.01 -0.46
C TRP A 114 6.87 -14.23 -0.44
N LYS A 115 7.28 -15.43 -0.07
CA LYS A 115 8.70 -15.82 -0.02
C LYS A 115 9.16 -16.41 -1.35
N HIS A 116 10.44 -16.20 -1.68
CA HIS A 116 11.07 -16.76 -2.88
C HIS A 116 12.57 -16.90 -2.63
N ASP A 117 13.20 -17.91 -3.20
CA ASP A 117 14.64 -18.17 -3.12
C ASP A 117 15.25 -18.59 -4.48
N SER A 118 14.41 -18.78 -5.49
CA SER A 118 14.77 -19.15 -6.86
C SER A 118 13.86 -18.41 -7.85
N LEU A 119 14.18 -18.48 -9.13
CA LEU A 119 13.31 -17.96 -10.20
C LEU A 119 11.95 -18.64 -10.19
N GLU A 120 11.92 -19.95 -10.00
CA GLU A 120 10.68 -20.74 -9.97
C GLU A 120 9.77 -20.30 -8.84
N THR A 121 10.31 -20.21 -7.60
CA THR A 121 9.53 -19.77 -6.44
C THR A 121 9.14 -18.30 -6.54
N ALA A 122 9.96 -17.45 -7.16
CA ALA A 122 9.59 -16.05 -7.43
C ALA A 122 8.42 -15.96 -8.41
N LEU A 123 8.43 -16.74 -9.50
CA LEU A 123 7.32 -16.80 -10.45
C LEU A 123 6.04 -17.30 -9.79
N ALA A 124 6.11 -18.37 -8.99
CA ALA A 124 4.96 -18.90 -8.26
C ALA A 124 4.40 -17.88 -7.25
N ALA A 125 5.28 -17.24 -6.47
CA ALA A 125 4.92 -16.23 -5.47
C ALA A 125 4.26 -15.00 -6.12
N VAL A 126 4.79 -14.52 -7.25
CA VAL A 126 4.21 -13.38 -7.98
C VAL A 126 2.90 -13.75 -8.65
N SER A 127 2.76 -14.98 -9.16
CA SER A 127 1.50 -15.49 -9.73
C SER A 127 0.39 -15.50 -8.68
N ASP A 128 0.68 -16.01 -7.48
CA ASP A 128 -0.29 -16.01 -6.39
C ASP A 128 -0.64 -14.59 -5.93
N ALA A 129 0.35 -13.71 -5.81
CA ALA A 129 0.12 -12.30 -5.49
C ALA A 129 -0.73 -11.59 -6.56
N ALA A 130 -0.52 -11.88 -7.84
CA ALA A 130 -1.31 -11.33 -8.95
C ALA A 130 -2.75 -11.84 -8.90
N ARG A 131 -2.96 -13.14 -8.66
CA ARG A 131 -4.29 -13.73 -8.45
C ARG A 131 -5.02 -13.04 -7.29
N LEU A 132 -4.35 -12.89 -6.14
CA LEU A 132 -4.96 -12.24 -4.98
C LEU A 132 -5.25 -10.75 -5.25
N CYS A 133 -4.41 -10.10 -6.04
CA CYS A 133 -4.66 -8.73 -6.49
C CYS A 133 -5.96 -8.65 -7.30
N GLU A 134 -6.19 -9.55 -8.25
CA GLU A 134 -7.40 -9.58 -9.07
C GLU A 134 -8.66 -9.87 -8.26
N ILE A 135 -8.64 -10.89 -7.39
CA ILE A 135 -9.85 -11.35 -6.70
C ILE A 135 -10.18 -10.55 -5.44
N LYS A 136 -9.21 -9.82 -4.85
CA LYS A 136 -9.42 -9.11 -3.58
C LYS A 136 -9.03 -7.63 -3.69
N ALA A 137 -7.79 -7.29 -4.09
CA ALA A 137 -7.31 -5.92 -4.05
C ALA A 137 -8.09 -5.01 -5.01
N LEU A 138 -8.25 -5.41 -6.27
CA LEU A 138 -8.95 -4.60 -7.27
C LEU A 138 -10.42 -4.38 -6.89
N PRO A 139 -11.22 -5.39 -6.50
CA PRO A 139 -12.58 -5.17 -6.02
C PRO A 139 -12.66 -4.26 -4.78
N MET A 140 -11.71 -4.38 -3.84
CA MET A 140 -11.64 -3.48 -2.67
C MET A 140 -11.41 -2.03 -3.08
N LEU A 141 -10.46 -1.79 -3.98
CA LEU A 141 -10.14 -0.45 -4.49
C LEU A 141 -11.30 0.13 -5.30
N ASP A 142 -11.96 -0.67 -6.12
CA ASP A 142 -13.10 -0.24 -6.93
C ASP A 142 -14.30 0.18 -6.09
N ARG A 143 -14.60 -0.56 -5.01
CA ARG A 143 -15.66 -0.18 -4.06
C ARG A 143 -15.45 1.19 -3.42
N GLN A 144 -14.21 1.65 -3.25
CA GLN A 144 -13.93 2.98 -2.72
C GLN A 144 -14.04 4.10 -3.75
N SER A 145 -14.19 3.77 -5.03
CA SER A 145 -14.24 4.77 -6.13
C SER A 145 -15.63 5.34 -6.40
N GLY A 146 -16.68 4.66 -6.00
CA GLY A 146 -18.05 5.07 -6.25
C GLY A 146 -18.52 6.22 -5.34
N PRO A 147 -19.59 6.94 -5.72
CA PRO A 147 -20.17 8.02 -4.91
C PRO A 147 -20.74 7.51 -3.58
N GLU A 148 -21.19 6.26 -3.54
CA GLU A 148 -21.74 5.59 -2.35
C GLU A 148 -20.67 4.89 -1.52
N ALA A 149 -19.40 5.04 -1.86
CA ALA A 149 -18.32 4.41 -1.10
C ALA A 149 -18.27 4.93 0.34
N PRO A 150 -17.90 4.07 1.31
CA PRO A 150 -17.87 4.42 2.73
C PRO A 150 -17.08 5.70 3.05
N LEU A 151 -16.01 5.97 2.30
CA LEU A 151 -15.23 7.19 2.43
C LEU A 151 -16.06 8.47 2.23
N TRP A 152 -17.05 8.43 1.34
CA TRP A 152 -17.89 9.58 1.00
C TRP A 152 -19.18 9.65 1.83
N THR A 153 -19.70 8.50 2.26
CA THR A 153 -21.00 8.38 2.93
C THR A 153 -20.90 8.25 4.44
N LEU A 154 -19.68 8.00 4.99
CA LEU A 154 -19.48 7.88 6.43
C LEU A 154 -19.90 9.18 7.14
N SER A 155 -20.79 9.04 8.11
CA SER A 155 -21.25 10.14 8.94
C SER A 155 -20.46 10.24 10.27
N PRO A 156 -20.41 11.43 10.91
CA PRO A 156 -19.81 11.59 12.23
C PRO A 156 -20.41 10.65 13.28
N GLU A 157 -21.71 10.43 13.25
CA GLU A 157 -22.43 9.55 14.18
C GLU A 157 -22.04 8.09 13.99
N ALA A 158 -21.91 7.65 12.72
CA ALA A 158 -21.48 6.29 12.40
C ALA A 158 -20.03 6.05 12.88
N LEU A 159 -19.12 7.01 12.65
CA LEU A 159 -17.75 6.94 13.15
C LEU A 159 -17.69 6.90 14.68
N SER A 160 -18.46 7.75 15.37
CA SER A 160 -18.52 7.78 16.82
C SER A 160 -19.06 6.48 17.42
N ALA A 161 -19.98 5.84 16.71
CA ALA A 161 -20.56 4.55 17.11
C ALA A 161 -19.71 3.34 16.69
N GLY A 162 -18.54 3.56 16.06
CA GLY A 162 -17.67 2.49 15.57
C GLY A 162 -18.23 1.70 14.36
N ARG A 163 -19.26 2.22 13.71
CA ARG A 163 -19.85 1.61 12.51
C ARG A 163 -19.14 2.13 11.26
N VAL A 164 -18.01 1.50 10.95
CA VAL A 164 -17.14 1.91 9.84
C VAL A 164 -16.87 0.70 8.94
N GLU A 165 -17.43 0.72 7.76
CA GLU A 165 -17.32 -0.36 6.77
C GLU A 165 -16.18 -0.07 5.77
N MET A 166 -14.95 -0.05 6.26
CA MET A 166 -13.74 0.18 5.44
C MET A 166 -12.85 -1.06 5.32
N GLU A 167 -13.44 -2.24 5.48
CA GLU A 167 -12.80 -3.55 5.32
C GLU A 167 -11.40 -3.64 5.96
N ALA A 168 -10.42 -4.16 5.20
CA ALA A 168 -9.05 -4.38 5.69
C ALA A 168 -8.20 -3.10 5.81
N PHE A 169 -8.73 -1.91 5.46
CA PHE A 169 -7.97 -0.66 5.62
C PHE A 169 -7.74 -0.34 7.08
N ARG A 170 -6.47 -0.02 7.41
CA ARG A 170 -6.08 0.37 8.78
C ARG A 170 -6.37 1.84 9.00
N TRP A 171 -7.06 2.13 10.09
CA TRP A 171 -7.37 3.48 10.55
C TRP A 171 -7.43 3.53 12.07
N SER A 172 -7.34 4.70 12.63
CA SER A 172 -7.72 4.99 14.01
C SER A 172 -8.84 6.02 14.00
N THR A 173 -9.69 6.03 15.03
CA THR A 173 -10.76 7.04 15.13
C THR A 173 -10.21 8.45 14.96
N PHE A 174 -9.06 8.73 15.57
CA PHE A 174 -8.38 10.00 15.44
C PHE A 174 -7.97 10.32 13.99
N SER A 175 -7.17 9.44 13.36
CA SER A 175 -6.65 9.70 12.02
C SER A 175 -7.78 9.82 11.00
N LEU A 176 -8.75 8.90 11.06
CA LEU A 176 -9.89 8.91 10.14
C LEU A 176 -10.75 10.15 10.31
N ALA A 177 -11.08 10.53 11.55
CA ALA A 177 -11.86 11.76 11.83
C ALA A 177 -11.14 13.02 11.36
N ARG A 178 -9.83 13.14 11.64
CA ARG A 178 -9.01 14.27 11.19
C ARG A 178 -9.02 14.38 9.65
N ASP A 179 -8.77 13.29 8.97
CA ASP A 179 -8.65 13.30 7.51
C ASP A 179 -10.01 13.51 6.84
N LEU A 180 -11.10 13.00 7.43
CA LEU A 180 -12.47 13.28 6.98
C LEU A 180 -12.86 14.75 7.24
N ALA A 181 -12.49 15.34 8.37
CA ALA A 181 -12.70 16.77 8.62
C ALA A 181 -12.05 17.64 7.53
N ARG A 182 -10.78 17.35 7.22
CA ARG A 182 -10.04 18.03 6.14
C ARG A 182 -10.69 17.83 4.77
N LEU A 183 -11.10 16.60 4.46
CA LEU A 183 -11.77 16.27 3.21
C LEU A 183 -13.11 16.98 3.05
N ARG A 184 -13.97 16.97 4.08
CA ARG A 184 -15.25 17.67 4.06
C ARG A 184 -15.06 19.19 3.93
N ARG A 185 -14.06 19.75 4.59
CA ARG A 185 -13.70 21.16 4.43
C ARG A 185 -13.28 21.48 2.99
N ALA A 186 -12.42 20.68 2.39
CA ALA A 186 -11.98 20.86 1.01
C ALA A 186 -13.12 20.78 -0.01
N THR A 187 -14.16 19.98 0.29
CA THR A 187 -15.36 19.85 -0.55
C THR A 187 -16.48 20.84 -0.18
N GLY A 188 -16.28 21.74 0.80
CA GLY A 188 -17.22 22.79 1.17
C GLY A 188 -18.31 22.37 2.19
N ASP A 189 -18.29 21.13 2.66
CA ASP A 189 -19.22 20.64 3.70
C ASP A 189 -18.69 20.97 5.10
N LEU A 190 -18.82 22.24 5.49
CA LEU A 190 -18.23 22.78 6.72
C LEU A 190 -18.87 22.23 7.99
N ASP A 191 -20.15 21.92 7.98
CA ASP A 191 -20.83 21.42 9.17
C ASP A 191 -20.39 20.00 9.52
N THR A 192 -20.33 19.11 8.51
CA THR A 192 -19.80 17.77 8.68
C THR A 192 -18.30 17.79 9.00
N ALA A 193 -17.54 18.73 8.42
CA ALA A 193 -16.12 18.92 8.74
C ALA A 193 -15.92 19.23 10.22
N ARG A 194 -16.69 20.18 10.78
CA ARG A 194 -16.64 20.52 12.22
C ARG A 194 -17.01 19.34 13.12
N ALA A 195 -18.04 18.57 12.75
CA ALA A 195 -18.43 17.39 13.51
C ALA A 195 -17.32 16.34 13.56
N PHE A 196 -16.64 16.05 12.45
CA PHE A 196 -15.47 15.18 12.44
C PHE A 196 -14.28 15.74 13.22
N ALA A 197 -14.03 17.05 13.15
CA ALA A 197 -12.98 17.70 13.93
C ALA A 197 -13.18 17.52 15.44
N VAL A 198 -14.43 17.65 15.93
CA VAL A 198 -14.77 17.38 17.34
C VAL A 198 -14.42 15.94 17.73
N ILE A 199 -14.75 14.96 16.90
CA ILE A 199 -14.41 13.54 17.14
C ILE A 199 -12.90 13.34 17.20
N ALA A 200 -12.15 13.96 16.28
CA ALA A 200 -10.69 13.89 16.26
C ALA A 200 -10.11 14.44 17.56
N MET A 201 -10.52 15.64 17.97
CA MET A 201 -10.05 16.26 19.21
C MET A 201 -10.39 15.42 20.46
N GLN A 202 -11.60 14.86 20.55
CA GLN A 202 -11.99 13.99 21.66
C GLN A 202 -11.15 12.70 21.69
N SER A 203 -10.88 12.11 20.54
CA SER A 203 -10.05 10.90 20.42
C SER A 203 -8.61 11.16 20.82
N ALA A 204 -8.09 12.34 20.53
CA ALA A 204 -6.74 12.74 20.90
C ALA A 204 -6.59 12.97 22.40
N LYS A 205 -7.51 13.69 23.03
CA LYS A 205 -7.51 13.91 24.48
C LYS A 205 -7.47 12.60 25.27
N ARG A 206 -8.15 11.56 24.78
CA ARG A 206 -8.11 10.21 25.37
C ARG A 206 -6.73 9.53 25.29
N ARG A 207 -5.88 9.90 24.33
CA ARG A 207 -4.55 9.31 24.12
C ARG A 207 -3.40 9.99 24.86
N LYS A 208 -3.67 10.96 25.75
CA LYS A 208 -2.66 11.72 26.50
C LYS A 208 -1.52 12.28 25.63
N GLY A 209 -1.71 13.46 25.06
CA GLY A 209 -0.59 14.36 24.84
C GLY A 209 0.16 14.22 23.50
N ILE A 210 -0.50 13.90 22.40
CA ILE A 210 0.13 13.91 21.07
C ILE A 210 -0.66 14.85 20.15
N PHE A 211 -0.69 16.13 20.49
CA PHE A 211 -1.12 17.20 19.60
C PHE A 211 -0.09 18.31 19.63
N SER A 212 0.40 18.69 18.45
CA SER A 212 1.03 19.97 18.30
C SER A 212 -0.07 21.06 18.23
N ALA A 213 0.23 22.26 18.70
CA ALA A 213 -0.67 23.41 18.55
C ALA A 213 -0.99 23.76 17.09
N GLU A 214 -0.27 23.19 16.15
CA GLU A 214 -0.45 23.33 14.72
C GLU A 214 -1.52 22.36 14.18
N GLU A 215 -1.52 21.11 14.63
CA GLU A 215 -2.58 20.14 14.31
C GLU A 215 -3.93 20.53 14.90
N GLU A 216 -3.92 21.19 16.07
CA GLU A 216 -5.15 21.72 16.69
C GLU A 216 -5.72 22.90 15.87
N ARG A 217 -4.86 23.77 15.33
CA ARG A 217 -5.27 24.89 14.46
C ARG A 217 -5.81 24.43 13.12
N ASP A 218 -5.29 23.37 12.54
CA ASP A 218 -5.77 22.78 11.27
C ASP A 218 -7.15 22.11 11.39
N LEU A 219 -7.56 21.77 12.60
CA LEU A 219 -8.86 21.17 12.89
C LEU A 219 -9.93 22.21 13.27
N VAL A 220 -9.50 23.39 13.76
CA VAL A 220 -10.39 24.48 14.18
C VAL A 220 -10.52 25.46 13.03
N VAL A 221 -11.58 25.35 12.25
CA VAL A 221 -12.04 26.37 11.30
C VAL A 221 -13.42 26.84 11.70
#